data_66128380779b3e180d55493b6765f252
#
_entry.id   66128380779b3e180d55493b6765f252
#
_cell.length_a   1.000
_cell.length_b   1.000
_cell.length_c   1.000
_cell.angle_alpha   90.00
_cell.angle_beta   90.00
_cell.angle_gamma   90.00
#
_symmetry.space_group_name_H-M   'P 1'
#
loop_
_entity.id
_entity.type
_entity.pdbx_description
1 polymer ?
#
loop_
_entity_poly.entity_id
_entity_poly.type
_entity_poly.pdbx_seq_one_letter_code
_entity_poly.pdbx_strand_id
1 'polypeptide(L)'
;MLEREAGLEISRATLTGWVMRIGELLQPLVGVMRRNLLGASYLQADETVVPVQMHDKRGADHQAYLWQYGRPGGETVFDFRLGRGRAGPKEFLDQWEGILQTDGYSAYDRVGGQRLVHVGCWAHARRKFVDAVKVNKQDGEAVNIGHPHGCAISGGPSCAGAEADS
;
A
#
# COMPACT_ATOMS: atom_id res chain seq x y z
N MET A 1 13.29 -19.85 22.13
CA MET A 1 12.31 -19.58 23.17
C MET A 1 11.66 -20.87 23.67
N LEU A 2 10.97 -21.63 22.85
CA LEU A 2 10.35 -22.93 23.24
C LEU A 2 11.37 -23.97 23.77
N GLU A 3 12.56 -24.04 23.19
CA GLU A 3 13.64 -24.93 23.65
C GLU A 3 14.11 -24.58 25.06
N ARG A 4 14.20 -23.30 25.43
CA ARG A 4 14.63 -22.86 26.75
C ARG A 4 13.58 -23.03 27.83
N GLU A 5 12.31 -22.97 27.50
CA GLU A 5 11.22 -22.97 28.48
C GLU A 5 10.54 -24.35 28.60
N ALA A 6 10.50 -25.13 27.53
CA ALA A 6 9.80 -26.41 27.49
C ALA A 6 10.68 -27.62 27.14
N GLY A 7 11.98 -27.42 26.86
CA GLY A 7 12.90 -28.50 26.47
C GLY A 7 12.51 -29.18 25.14
N LEU A 8 11.73 -28.51 24.29
CA LEU A 8 11.22 -29.07 23.03
C LEU A 8 12.08 -28.62 21.86
N GLU A 9 12.78 -29.54 21.22
CA GLU A 9 13.45 -29.31 19.94
C GLU A 9 12.44 -29.45 18.78
N ILE A 10 12.04 -28.33 18.19
CA ILE A 10 11.16 -28.31 17.04
C ILE A 10 11.98 -27.91 15.80
N SER A 11 11.96 -28.78 14.79
CA SER A 11 12.66 -28.52 13.54
C SER A 11 12.07 -27.30 12.79
N ARG A 12 12.92 -26.57 12.02
CA ARG A 12 12.44 -25.49 11.16
C ARG A 12 11.37 -25.96 10.15
N ALA A 13 11.53 -27.19 9.64
CA ALA A 13 10.56 -27.76 8.71
C ALA A 13 9.18 -27.93 9.36
N THR A 14 9.15 -28.40 10.62
CA THR A 14 7.90 -28.51 11.39
C THR A 14 7.24 -27.15 11.60
N LEU A 15 7.99 -26.13 12.01
CA LEU A 15 7.48 -24.78 12.19
C LEU A 15 6.95 -24.19 10.88
N THR A 16 7.69 -24.36 9.79
CA THR A 16 7.24 -23.93 8.45
C THR A 16 5.95 -24.65 8.06
N GLY A 17 5.85 -25.95 8.27
CA GLY A 17 4.65 -26.73 7.98
C GLY A 17 3.43 -26.23 8.77
N TRP A 18 3.60 -25.86 10.05
CA TRP A 18 2.51 -25.28 10.84
C TRP A 18 2.06 -23.91 10.32
N VAL A 19 3.02 -23.04 9.99
CA VAL A 19 2.70 -21.72 9.43
C VAL A 19 1.93 -21.86 8.11
N MET A 20 2.37 -22.75 7.21
CA MET A 20 1.69 -23.01 5.96
C MET A 20 0.26 -23.53 6.19
N ARG A 21 0.10 -24.48 7.11
CA ARG A 21 -1.22 -25.03 7.45
C ARG A 21 -2.17 -24.00 8.03
N ILE A 22 -1.67 -23.12 8.92
CA ILE A 22 -2.47 -22.02 9.46
C ILE A 22 -2.87 -21.06 8.33
N GLY A 23 -1.95 -20.73 7.42
CA GLY A 23 -2.23 -19.90 6.25
C GLY A 23 -3.36 -20.47 5.39
N GLU A 24 -3.33 -21.77 5.10
CA GLU A 24 -4.41 -22.46 4.38
C GLU A 24 -5.76 -22.38 5.10
N LEU A 25 -5.77 -22.59 6.41
CA LEU A 25 -6.99 -22.53 7.22
C LEU A 25 -7.60 -21.13 7.28
N LEU A 26 -6.77 -20.08 7.15
CA LEU A 26 -7.22 -18.68 7.16
C LEU A 26 -7.70 -18.17 5.78
N GLN A 27 -7.46 -18.89 4.69
CA GLN A 27 -7.87 -18.47 3.35
C GLN A 27 -9.38 -18.13 3.22
N PRO A 28 -10.32 -18.90 3.79
CA PRO A 28 -11.74 -18.53 3.74
C PRO A 28 -12.03 -17.17 4.41
N LEU A 29 -11.34 -16.87 5.52
CA LEU A 29 -11.48 -15.60 6.23
C LEU A 29 -10.99 -14.43 5.35
N VAL A 30 -9.82 -14.57 4.72
CA VAL A 30 -9.30 -13.58 3.77
C VAL A 30 -10.28 -13.36 2.62
N GLY A 31 -10.92 -14.42 2.12
CA GLY A 31 -11.97 -14.32 1.11
C GLY A 31 -13.20 -13.52 1.57
N VAL A 32 -13.60 -13.64 2.84
CA VAL A 32 -14.68 -12.82 3.42
C VAL A 32 -14.23 -11.37 3.54
N MET A 33 -13.04 -11.10 4.07
CA MET A 33 -12.48 -9.75 4.20
C MET A 33 -12.40 -9.05 2.83
N ARG A 34 -11.91 -9.75 1.80
CA ARG A 34 -11.88 -9.19 0.44
C ARG A 34 -13.27 -8.81 -0.06
N ARG A 35 -14.29 -9.68 0.11
CA ARG A 35 -15.67 -9.36 -0.30
C ARG A 35 -16.22 -8.15 0.44
N ASN A 36 -15.99 -8.06 1.74
CA ASN A 36 -16.42 -6.92 2.54
C ASN A 36 -15.73 -5.62 2.08
N LEU A 37 -14.42 -5.70 1.83
CA LEU A 37 -13.62 -4.58 1.34
C LEU A 37 -14.14 -4.08 -0.02
N LEU A 38 -14.40 -4.99 -0.96
CA LEU A 38 -14.93 -4.66 -2.28
C LEU A 38 -16.41 -4.19 -2.26
N GLY A 39 -17.09 -4.29 -1.13
CA GLY A 39 -18.38 -3.64 -0.89
C GLY A 39 -18.30 -2.14 -0.58
N ALA A 40 -17.11 -1.61 -0.30
CA ALA A 40 -16.91 -0.18 -0.03
C ALA A 40 -16.87 0.63 -1.33
N SER A 41 -17.23 1.93 -1.24
CA SER A 41 -17.17 2.87 -2.36
C SER A 41 -15.81 3.59 -2.49
N TYR A 42 -14.90 3.40 -1.52
CA TYR A 42 -13.58 4.02 -1.49
C TYR A 42 -12.56 3.03 -0.97
N LEU A 43 -11.46 2.87 -1.72
CA LEU A 43 -10.32 2.03 -1.37
C LEU A 43 -9.01 2.79 -1.52
N GLN A 44 -8.06 2.43 -0.68
CA GLN A 44 -6.66 2.80 -0.81
C GLN A 44 -5.87 1.56 -1.22
N ALA A 45 -4.94 1.72 -2.16
CA ALA A 45 -4.04 0.66 -2.57
C ALA A 45 -2.60 1.17 -2.65
N ASP A 46 -1.68 0.31 -2.24
CA ASP A 46 -0.23 0.54 -2.27
C ASP A 46 0.47 -0.82 -2.41
N GLU A 47 1.75 -0.82 -2.75
CA GLU A 47 2.53 -2.05 -2.79
C GLU A 47 3.91 -1.87 -2.13
N THR A 48 4.36 -2.94 -1.48
CA THR A 48 5.65 -3.02 -0.81
C THR A 48 6.48 -4.15 -1.38
N VAL A 49 7.76 -3.89 -1.62
CA VAL A 49 8.72 -4.91 -2.05
C VAL A 49 8.99 -5.89 -0.92
N VAL A 50 8.93 -7.18 -1.22
CA VAL A 50 9.29 -8.26 -0.30
C VAL A 50 10.34 -9.15 -0.98
N PRO A 51 11.58 -9.22 -0.47
CA PRO A 51 12.56 -10.15 -1.00
C PRO A 51 12.17 -11.59 -0.61
N VAL A 52 12.17 -12.49 -1.58
CA VAL A 52 11.88 -13.90 -1.38
C VAL A 52 12.97 -14.77 -1.96
N GLN A 53 13.33 -15.83 -1.25
CA GLN A 53 14.26 -16.83 -1.76
C GLN A 53 13.53 -17.74 -2.74
N MET A 54 14.06 -17.84 -3.95
CA MET A 54 13.56 -18.76 -4.96
C MET A 54 14.45 -20.00 -5.01
N HIS A 55 13.84 -21.19 -5.03
CA HIS A 55 14.57 -22.46 -5.13
C HIS A 55 15.01 -22.80 -6.58
N ASP A 56 15.05 -21.81 -7.47
CA ASP A 56 15.37 -21.99 -8.88
C ASP A 56 16.88 -21.98 -9.21
N LYS A 57 17.73 -22.12 -8.19
CA LYS A 57 19.21 -22.14 -8.28
C LYS A 57 19.87 -20.85 -8.80
N ARG A 58 19.16 -19.75 -8.91
CA ARG A 58 19.73 -18.48 -9.40
C ARG A 58 20.56 -17.73 -8.35
N GLY A 59 20.59 -18.19 -7.11
CA GLY A 59 21.45 -17.65 -6.06
C GLY A 59 21.16 -16.21 -5.60
N ALA A 60 20.14 -15.56 -6.16
CA ALA A 60 19.74 -14.21 -5.81
C ALA A 60 18.30 -14.19 -5.29
N ASP A 61 18.03 -13.29 -4.35
CA ASP A 61 16.67 -13.06 -3.88
C ASP A 61 15.81 -12.46 -5.01
N HIS A 62 14.62 -13.01 -5.18
CA HIS A 62 13.62 -12.46 -6.09
C HIS A 62 12.85 -11.34 -5.40
N GLN A 63 12.66 -10.21 -6.08
CA GLN A 63 11.78 -9.15 -5.59
C GLN A 63 10.33 -9.50 -5.90
N ALA A 64 9.61 -9.94 -4.87
CA ALA A 64 8.17 -10.08 -4.89
C ALA A 64 7.50 -8.84 -4.29
N TYR A 65 6.18 -8.78 -4.34
CA TYR A 65 5.40 -7.63 -3.91
C TYR A 65 4.23 -8.06 -3.05
N LEU A 66 4.03 -7.32 -1.99
CA LEU A 66 2.84 -7.40 -1.15
C LEU A 66 1.96 -6.20 -1.47
N TRP A 67 0.87 -6.47 -2.18
CA TRP A 67 -0.14 -5.48 -2.52
C TRP A 67 -1.09 -5.32 -1.35
N GLN A 68 -1.31 -4.11 -0.92
CA GLN A 68 -2.20 -3.76 0.17
C GLN A 68 -3.44 -3.09 -0.39
N TYR A 69 -4.62 -3.55 0.02
CA TYR A 69 -5.90 -2.91 -0.27
C TYR A 69 -6.63 -2.69 1.04
N GLY A 70 -7.07 -1.47 1.29
CA GLY A 70 -7.70 -1.13 2.55
C GLY A 70 -8.68 0.04 2.42
N ARG A 71 -9.43 0.27 3.46
CA ARG A 71 -10.24 1.47 3.63
C ARG A 71 -9.87 2.17 4.94
N PRO A 72 -9.94 3.51 5.01
CA PRO A 72 -9.67 4.23 6.24
C PRO A 72 -10.56 3.75 7.38
N GLY A 73 -9.94 3.39 8.52
CA GLY A 73 -10.65 2.93 9.70
C GLY A 73 -11.30 1.55 9.58
N GLY A 74 -11.03 0.82 8.51
CA GLY A 74 -11.57 -0.51 8.25
C GLY A 74 -10.50 -1.58 8.06
N GLU A 75 -10.94 -2.68 7.46
CA GLU A 75 -10.06 -3.81 7.18
C GLU A 75 -9.05 -3.50 6.08
N THR A 76 -7.92 -4.20 6.15
CA THR A 76 -6.87 -4.24 5.13
C THR A 76 -6.64 -5.68 4.69
N VAL A 77 -6.57 -5.90 3.40
CA VAL A 77 -6.25 -7.20 2.78
C VAL A 77 -4.93 -7.07 2.04
N PHE A 78 -4.09 -8.07 2.23
CA PHE A 78 -2.81 -8.18 1.54
C PHE A 78 -2.88 -9.28 0.48
N ASP A 79 -2.35 -8.99 -0.71
CA ASP A 79 -2.23 -9.93 -1.83
C ASP A 79 -0.76 -10.05 -2.23
N PHE A 80 -0.20 -11.25 -2.09
CA PHE A 80 1.20 -11.53 -2.43
C PHE A 80 1.33 -11.88 -3.90
N ARG A 81 2.27 -11.23 -4.61
CA ARG A 81 2.57 -11.49 -6.02
C ARG A 81 4.07 -11.52 -6.28
N LEU A 82 4.50 -12.42 -7.17
CA LEU A 82 5.89 -12.47 -7.60
C LEU A 82 6.31 -11.29 -8.48
N GLY A 83 5.36 -10.56 -9.05
CA GLY A 83 5.62 -9.45 -9.95
C GLY A 83 4.84 -8.18 -9.59
N ARG A 84 5.35 -7.03 -10.05
CA ARG A 84 4.75 -5.69 -9.84
C ARG A 84 3.78 -5.30 -10.97
N GLY A 85 3.35 -6.27 -11.78
CA GLY A 85 2.51 -5.99 -12.94
C GLY A 85 1.04 -5.75 -12.60
N ARG A 86 0.33 -5.13 -13.57
CA ARG A 86 -1.11 -4.84 -13.51
C ARG A 86 -2.00 -6.05 -13.24
N ALA A 87 -1.52 -7.26 -13.51
CA ALA A 87 -2.30 -8.49 -13.30
C ALA A 87 -2.80 -8.63 -11.86
N GLY A 88 -1.99 -8.25 -10.85
CA GLY A 88 -2.37 -8.28 -9.44
C GLY A 88 -3.58 -7.38 -9.15
N PRO A 89 -3.46 -6.05 -9.33
CA PRO A 89 -4.58 -5.13 -9.12
C PRO A 89 -5.81 -5.44 -9.98
N LYS A 90 -5.61 -5.86 -11.22
CA LYS A 90 -6.71 -6.23 -12.11
C LYS A 90 -7.50 -7.43 -11.59
N GLU A 91 -6.83 -8.45 -11.10
CA GLU A 91 -7.47 -9.65 -10.54
C GLU A 91 -8.13 -9.36 -9.18
N PHE A 92 -7.46 -8.53 -8.34
CA PHE A 92 -8.01 -8.20 -7.03
C PHE A 92 -9.27 -7.35 -7.14
N LEU A 93 -9.24 -6.29 -7.94
CA LEU A 93 -10.36 -5.35 -8.08
C LEU A 93 -11.46 -5.87 -9.03
N ASP A 94 -11.09 -6.71 -10.01
CA ASP A 94 -11.99 -7.28 -11.02
C ASP A 94 -12.91 -6.20 -11.65
N GLN A 95 -14.21 -6.22 -11.40
CA GLN A 95 -15.19 -5.23 -11.87
C GLN A 95 -15.60 -4.23 -10.78
N TRP A 96 -14.81 -4.12 -9.72
CA TRP A 96 -15.11 -3.18 -8.65
C TRP A 96 -15.19 -1.73 -9.16
N GLU A 97 -16.17 -1.00 -8.66
CA GLU A 97 -16.42 0.40 -9.00
C GLU A 97 -16.44 1.25 -7.73
N GLY A 98 -15.81 2.41 -7.80
CA GLY A 98 -15.68 3.32 -6.69
C GLY A 98 -14.48 4.23 -6.85
N ILE A 99 -14.02 4.84 -5.78
CA ILE A 99 -12.84 5.70 -5.76
C ILE A 99 -11.65 4.89 -5.29
N LEU A 100 -10.65 4.71 -6.16
CA LEU A 100 -9.38 4.06 -5.84
C LEU A 100 -8.28 5.11 -5.66
N GLN A 101 -7.74 5.22 -4.45
CA GLN A 101 -6.60 6.08 -4.16
C GLN A 101 -5.30 5.27 -4.18
N THR A 102 -4.31 5.72 -4.96
CA THR A 102 -2.97 5.10 -5.04
C THR A 102 -1.87 6.16 -5.08
N ASP A 103 -0.61 5.72 -5.14
CA ASP A 103 0.56 6.59 -5.36
C ASP A 103 0.68 7.11 -6.81
N GLY A 104 -0.20 6.68 -7.72
CA GLY A 104 -0.14 6.99 -9.15
C GLY A 104 0.70 6.00 -9.96
N TYR A 105 1.03 4.84 -9.43
CA TYR A 105 1.73 3.81 -10.18
C TYR A 105 0.86 3.24 -11.32
N SER A 106 1.44 3.11 -12.51
CA SER A 106 0.73 2.74 -13.74
C SER A 106 0.10 1.34 -13.76
N ALA A 107 0.45 0.47 -12.81
CA ALA A 107 -0.20 -0.83 -12.66
C ALA A 107 -1.68 -0.70 -12.25
N TYR A 108 -2.06 0.43 -11.66
CA TYR A 108 -3.45 0.73 -11.30
C TYR A 108 -4.26 1.38 -12.44
N ASP A 109 -3.63 1.67 -13.58
CA ASP A 109 -4.34 2.21 -14.74
C ASP A 109 -5.24 1.15 -15.38
N ARG A 110 -6.47 1.51 -15.71
CA ARG A 110 -7.42 0.62 -16.41
C ARG A 110 -7.67 -0.70 -15.66
N VAL A 111 -7.77 -0.64 -14.34
CA VAL A 111 -8.24 -1.73 -13.48
C VAL A 111 -9.65 -1.44 -13.00
N GLY A 112 -10.36 -2.46 -12.51
CA GLY A 112 -11.72 -2.33 -12.02
C GLY A 112 -12.76 -2.13 -13.13
N GLY A 113 -13.99 -1.78 -12.72
CA GLY A 113 -15.13 -1.55 -13.62
C GLY A 113 -15.09 -0.18 -14.31
N GLN A 114 -16.07 0.07 -15.18
CA GLN A 114 -16.10 1.28 -16.03
C GLN A 114 -16.29 2.59 -15.25
N ARG A 115 -16.88 2.53 -14.06
CA ARG A 115 -17.11 3.70 -13.19
C ARG A 115 -16.08 3.85 -12.09
N LEU A 116 -14.95 3.14 -12.17
CA LEU A 116 -13.85 3.35 -11.24
C LEU A 116 -13.23 4.73 -11.47
N VAL A 117 -13.09 5.50 -10.38
CA VAL A 117 -12.41 6.80 -10.36
C VAL A 117 -11.05 6.63 -9.68
N HIS A 118 -9.97 6.81 -10.43
CA HIS A 118 -8.61 6.72 -9.89
C HIS A 118 -8.15 8.10 -9.40
N VAL A 119 -7.73 8.19 -8.13
CA VAL A 119 -7.24 9.42 -7.49
C VAL A 119 -5.85 9.22 -6.91
N GLY A 120 -5.04 10.28 -6.95
CA GLY A 120 -3.69 10.27 -6.39
C GLY A 120 -3.69 10.42 -4.86
N CYS A 121 -2.73 9.79 -4.21
CA CYS A 121 -2.47 9.97 -2.78
C CYS A 121 -1.67 11.25 -2.54
N TRP A 122 -2.25 12.19 -1.79
CA TRP A 122 -1.59 13.46 -1.46
C TRP A 122 -0.29 13.26 -0.65
N ALA A 123 -0.23 12.26 0.22
CA ALA A 123 0.99 11.96 0.98
C ALA A 123 2.16 11.58 0.05
N HIS A 124 1.90 10.80 -1.01
CA HIS A 124 2.90 10.46 -2.01
C HIS A 124 3.29 11.65 -2.87
N ALA A 125 2.32 12.47 -3.31
CA ALA A 125 2.60 13.72 -4.03
C ALA A 125 3.46 14.65 -3.18
N ARG A 126 3.07 14.91 -1.93
CA ARG A 126 3.82 15.74 -1.00
C ARG A 126 5.27 15.27 -0.81
N ARG A 127 5.50 13.94 -0.71
CA ARG A 127 6.85 13.39 -0.58
C ARG A 127 7.76 13.81 -1.72
N LYS A 128 7.25 13.89 -2.96
CA LYS A 128 8.01 14.34 -4.13
C LYS A 128 8.50 15.80 -3.96
N PHE A 129 7.67 16.68 -3.42
CA PHE A 129 8.07 18.05 -3.14
C PHE A 129 9.09 18.14 -2.01
N VAL A 130 8.91 17.36 -0.94
CA VAL A 130 9.91 17.25 0.14
C VAL A 130 11.26 16.77 -0.39
N ASP A 131 11.26 15.81 -1.29
CA ASP A 131 12.50 15.31 -1.89
C ASP A 131 13.13 16.34 -2.85
N ALA A 132 12.33 17.10 -3.60
CA ALA A 132 12.82 18.21 -4.41
C ALA A 132 13.52 19.29 -3.55
N VAL A 133 12.96 19.64 -2.39
CA VAL A 133 13.58 20.59 -1.43
C VAL A 133 14.93 20.09 -0.92
N LYS A 134 15.12 18.76 -0.73
CA LYS A 134 16.42 18.21 -0.33
C LYS A 134 17.49 18.45 -1.39
N VAL A 135 17.12 18.45 -2.67
CA VAL A 135 18.02 18.69 -3.80
C VAL A 135 18.25 20.19 -4.01
N ASN A 136 17.19 20.99 -3.95
CA ASN A 136 17.25 22.43 -4.09
C ASN A 136 16.46 23.15 -2.99
N LYS A 137 17.18 23.58 -1.94
CA LYS A 137 16.58 24.27 -0.78
C LYS A 137 15.99 25.65 -1.10
N GLN A 138 16.29 26.21 -2.27
CA GLN A 138 15.82 27.55 -2.69
C GLN A 138 14.58 27.47 -3.59
N ASP A 139 14.08 26.28 -3.86
CA ASP A 139 12.83 26.08 -4.58
C ASP A 139 11.62 26.45 -3.69
N GLY A 140 11.19 27.70 -3.77
CA GLY A 140 10.12 28.24 -2.94
C GLY A 140 8.77 27.55 -3.14
N GLU A 141 8.47 27.05 -4.35
CA GLU A 141 7.24 26.31 -4.61
C GLU A 141 7.27 24.93 -3.95
N ALA A 142 8.38 24.22 -4.07
CA ALA A 142 8.55 22.91 -3.44
C ALA A 142 8.53 23.02 -1.91
N VAL A 143 9.12 24.08 -1.34
CA VAL A 143 9.09 24.36 0.10
C VAL A 143 7.66 24.58 0.57
N ASN A 144 6.89 25.43 -0.09
CA ASN A 144 5.50 25.74 0.27
C ASN A 144 4.60 24.50 0.24
N ILE A 145 4.71 23.67 -0.79
CA ILE A 145 3.90 22.44 -0.93
C ILE A 145 4.38 21.34 0.03
N GLY A 146 5.69 21.29 0.28
CA GLY A 146 6.29 20.31 1.20
C GLY A 146 5.95 20.56 2.67
N HIS A 147 5.55 21.75 3.06
CA HIS A 147 5.26 22.11 4.45
C HIS A 147 3.98 21.43 4.97
N PRO A 148 3.92 20.97 6.25
CA PRO A 148 2.72 20.31 6.81
C PRO A 148 1.46 21.17 6.79
N HIS A 149 1.62 22.48 6.77
CA HIS A 149 0.55 23.49 6.70
C HIS A 149 0.47 24.20 5.35
N GLY A 150 1.15 23.66 4.33
CA GLY A 150 1.11 24.21 2.98
C GLY A 150 -0.32 24.26 2.47
N CYS A 151 -0.83 25.47 2.29
CA CYS A 151 -2.12 25.73 1.69
C CYS A 151 -2.17 25.04 0.32
N ALA A 152 -3.12 24.16 0.16
CA ALA A 152 -3.26 23.41 -1.07
C ALA A 152 -3.60 24.35 -2.23
N ILE A 153 -2.79 24.26 -3.27
CA ILE A 153 -3.17 24.55 -4.66
C ILE A 153 -3.83 25.90 -4.90
N SER A 154 -3.03 26.84 -5.41
CA SER A 154 -3.39 27.76 -6.46
C SER A 154 -4.34 28.92 -6.25
N GLY A 155 -3.88 30.08 -6.54
CA GLY A 155 -4.65 31.14 -7.21
C GLY A 155 -5.78 31.80 -6.41
N GLY A 156 -5.70 31.78 -5.08
CA GLY A 156 -6.55 32.58 -4.22
C GLY A 156 -5.70 33.47 -3.30
N PRO A 157 -6.21 34.59 -2.79
CA PRO A 157 -5.43 35.54 -2.01
C PRO A 157 -4.88 34.89 -0.75
N SER A 158 -3.62 35.20 -0.47
CA SER A 158 -2.84 35.00 0.74
C SER A 158 -3.63 34.53 1.98
N CYS A 159 -3.35 33.33 2.46
CA CYS A 159 -3.69 32.94 3.84
C CYS A 159 -2.73 33.62 4.83
N ALA A 160 -2.69 34.93 4.83
CA ALA A 160 -2.06 35.72 5.87
C ALA A 160 -3.16 36.19 6.83
N GLY A 161 -3.11 35.73 8.07
CA GLY A 161 -3.84 36.34 9.17
C GLY A 161 -4.95 35.47 9.77
N ALA A 162 -4.58 34.60 10.69
CA ALA A 162 -5.37 34.26 11.86
C ALA A 162 -4.40 34.12 13.04
N GLU A 163 -3.86 35.24 13.47
CA GLU A 163 -3.43 35.37 14.86
C GLU A 163 -4.71 35.38 15.70
N ALA A 164 -4.84 34.36 16.55
CA ALA A 164 -5.87 34.32 17.57
C ALA A 164 -5.42 35.23 18.73
N ASP A 165 -6.05 36.37 18.84
CA ASP A 165 -6.11 37.12 20.09
C ASP A 165 -7.18 36.52 21.01
N SER A 166 -6.81 36.40 22.29
CA SER A 166 -7.56 36.13 23.53
C SER A 166 -7.44 34.76 24.12
#